data_ab6cbc63e60e9ae669afb3c50ee5fc82
#
_entry.id   ab6cbc63e60e9ae669afb3c50ee5fc82
#
_cell.length_a   1.000
_cell.length_b   1.000
_cell.length_c   1.000
_cell.angle_alpha   90.00
_cell.angle_beta   90.00
_cell.angle_gamma   90.00
#
_symmetry.space_group_name_H-M   'P 1'
#
loop_
_entity.id
_entity.type
_entity.pdbx_description
1 polymer ?
#
loop_
_entity_poly.entity_id
_entity_poly.type
_entity_poly.pdbx_seq_one_letter_code
_entity_poly.pdbx_strand_id
1 'polypeptide(L)'
;ELGYIVKHLAIARKKNTGIELRVHPCLVPKTRLLANVNGVKNAVVVNSDAAGSTLYYGAGAGSLATASAVVSDIIDISRGLSQKTKYTVPFLGYKDIASKKNISKISDIETRYYLRIKVTNKPGVLADITKIFGKKSISIESILQKEDSEKDVNVPIVLVTHKVIEKNID
;
A
#
# COMPACT_ATOMS: atom_id res chain seq x y z
N GLU A 1 14.07 7.56 9.89
CA GLU A 1 14.47 7.22 11.26
C GLU A 1 14.04 5.81 11.66
N LEU A 2 12.80 5.42 11.38
CA LEU A 2 12.29 4.07 11.65
C LEU A 2 12.65 3.03 10.57
N GLY A 3 13.53 3.35 9.62
CA GLY A 3 13.91 2.43 8.54
C GLY A 3 12.87 2.24 7.44
N TYR A 4 11.90 3.16 7.32
CA TYR A 4 10.84 3.14 6.32
C TYR A 4 10.93 4.32 5.34
N ILE A 5 10.30 4.15 4.19
CA ILE A 5 10.02 5.20 3.20
C ILE A 5 8.52 5.23 2.97
N VAL A 6 7.94 6.43 2.86
CA VAL A 6 6.52 6.58 2.51
C VAL A 6 6.36 6.39 1.00
N LYS A 7 5.48 5.47 0.61
CA LYS A 7 5.07 5.24 -0.78
C LYS A 7 3.55 5.22 -0.86
N HIS A 8 3.00 5.80 -1.91
CA HIS A 8 1.58 5.71 -2.20
C HIS A 8 1.31 4.39 -2.93
N LEU A 9 0.59 3.48 -2.29
CA LEU A 9 0.35 2.13 -2.81
C LEU A 9 -1.13 1.87 -3.06
N ALA A 10 -1.42 1.28 -4.23
CA ALA A 10 -2.67 0.57 -4.47
C ALA A 10 -2.47 -0.90 -4.08
N ILE A 11 -3.32 -1.41 -3.22
CA ILE A 11 -3.21 -2.76 -2.67
C ILE A 11 -4.50 -3.52 -2.98
N ALA A 12 -4.36 -4.66 -3.66
CA ALA A 12 -5.41 -5.64 -3.84
C ALA A 12 -5.01 -6.94 -3.14
N ARG A 13 -5.88 -7.48 -2.29
CA ARG A 13 -5.60 -8.72 -1.55
C ARG A 13 -6.82 -9.62 -1.53
N LYS A 14 -6.64 -10.87 -1.95
CA LYS A 14 -7.66 -11.90 -1.82
C LYS A 14 -7.72 -12.37 -0.36
N LYS A 15 -8.91 -12.37 0.22
CA LYS A 15 -9.23 -12.93 1.54
C LYS A 15 -10.30 -14.01 1.41
N ASN A 16 -10.52 -14.81 2.43
CA ASN A 16 -11.58 -15.82 2.44
C ASN A 16 -12.97 -15.18 2.32
N THR A 17 -13.17 -13.98 2.84
CA THR A 17 -14.44 -13.22 2.86
C THR A 17 -14.66 -12.37 1.62
N GLY A 18 -13.66 -12.23 0.73
CA GLY A 18 -13.77 -11.35 -0.43
C GLY A 18 -12.44 -10.78 -0.89
N ILE A 19 -12.49 -9.62 -1.51
CA ILE A 19 -11.32 -8.89 -2.00
C ILE A 19 -11.18 -7.58 -1.21
N GLU A 20 -10.02 -7.37 -0.61
CA GLU A 20 -9.62 -6.11 -0.03
C GLU A 20 -8.99 -5.23 -1.11
N LEU A 21 -9.52 -4.02 -1.29
CA LEU A 21 -8.98 -3.00 -2.19
C LEU A 21 -8.77 -1.72 -1.41
N ARG A 22 -7.58 -1.13 -1.52
CA ARG A 22 -7.25 0.14 -0.85
C ARG A 22 -6.15 0.88 -1.57
N VAL A 23 -6.18 2.21 -1.46
CA VAL A 23 -5.15 3.10 -1.97
C VAL A 23 -4.84 4.12 -0.89
N HIS A 24 -3.62 4.12 -0.39
CA HIS A 24 -3.19 5.05 0.66
C HIS A 24 -1.66 5.12 0.77
N PRO A 25 -1.10 6.16 1.43
CA PRO A 25 0.31 6.19 1.80
C PRO A 25 0.66 5.03 2.74
N CYS A 26 1.75 4.34 2.45
CA CYS A 26 2.25 3.21 3.23
C CYS A 26 3.69 3.44 3.65
N LEU A 27 4.05 2.99 4.85
CA LEU A 27 5.43 2.87 5.28
C LEU A 27 6.01 1.57 4.73
N VAL A 28 6.94 1.69 3.78
CA VAL A 28 7.62 0.55 3.16
C VAL A 28 9.03 0.44 3.73
N PRO A 29 9.43 -0.72 4.30
CA PRO A 29 10.80 -0.91 4.78
C PRO A 29 11.83 -0.60 3.68
N LYS A 30 12.89 0.12 4.01
CA LYS A 30 13.96 0.50 3.06
C LYS A 30 14.61 -0.70 2.37
N THR A 31 14.57 -1.87 3.00
CA THR A 31 15.08 -3.14 2.48
C THR A 31 14.22 -3.74 1.36
N ARG A 32 13.01 -3.25 1.17
CA ARG A 32 12.11 -3.74 0.10
C ARG A 32 12.39 -3.01 -1.21
N LEU A 33 12.33 -3.76 -2.33
CA LEU A 33 12.52 -3.19 -3.67
C LEU A 33 11.55 -2.04 -3.98
N LEU A 34 10.29 -2.16 -3.54
CA LEU A 34 9.28 -1.10 -3.70
C LEU A 34 9.69 0.24 -3.07
N ALA A 35 10.47 0.22 -1.99
CA ALA A 35 10.95 1.45 -1.35
C ALA A 35 11.86 2.27 -2.28
N ASN A 36 12.54 1.60 -3.22
CA ASN A 36 13.53 2.18 -4.13
C ASN A 36 12.97 2.56 -5.50
N VAL A 37 11.67 2.47 -5.69
CA VAL A 37 10.98 2.91 -6.92
C VAL A 37 10.80 4.43 -6.84
N ASN A 38 11.52 5.19 -7.67
CA ASN A 38 11.55 6.65 -7.59
C ASN A 38 11.38 7.31 -8.98
N GLY A 39 11.06 8.60 -8.97
CA GLY A 39 10.92 9.42 -10.19
C GLY A 39 9.79 8.91 -11.08
N VAL A 40 10.07 8.77 -12.36
CA VAL A 40 9.09 8.32 -13.38
C VAL A 40 8.87 6.79 -13.39
N LYS A 41 9.55 6.07 -12.51
CA LYS A 41 9.44 4.62 -12.42
C LYS A 41 8.22 4.19 -11.61
N ASN A 42 7.56 3.14 -12.10
CA ASN A 42 6.48 2.45 -11.43
C ASN A 42 6.85 0.99 -11.19
N ALA A 43 6.20 0.38 -10.22
CA ALA A 43 6.35 -1.06 -10.00
C ALA A 43 5.02 -1.70 -9.56
N VAL A 44 4.85 -2.95 -9.94
CA VAL A 44 3.77 -3.81 -9.47
C VAL A 44 4.37 -5.05 -8.85
N VAL A 45 4.02 -5.34 -7.60
CA VAL A 45 4.39 -6.59 -6.93
C VAL A 45 3.18 -7.52 -6.95
N VAL A 46 3.39 -8.72 -7.45
CA VAL A 46 2.37 -9.78 -7.42
C VAL A 46 2.87 -10.90 -6.52
N ASN A 47 2.09 -11.20 -5.48
CA ASN A 47 2.35 -12.36 -4.61
C ASN A 47 1.40 -13.47 -4.99
N SER A 48 1.92 -14.54 -5.54
CA SER A 48 1.17 -15.74 -5.92
C SER A 48 1.57 -16.95 -5.06
N ASP A 49 0.72 -17.95 -5.06
CA ASP A 49 0.90 -19.18 -4.29
C ASP A 49 2.06 -20.04 -4.84
N ALA A 50 2.12 -20.20 -6.17
CA ALA A 50 3.12 -21.06 -6.80
C ALA A 50 4.41 -20.31 -7.16
N ALA A 51 4.31 -19.12 -7.78
CA ALA A 51 5.49 -18.36 -8.23
C ALA A 51 6.12 -17.48 -7.14
N GLY A 52 5.47 -17.36 -5.97
CA GLY A 52 5.94 -16.47 -4.91
C GLY A 52 5.77 -15.00 -5.27
N SER A 53 6.75 -14.17 -4.90
CA SER A 53 6.70 -12.72 -5.12
C SER A 53 7.45 -12.34 -6.39
N THR A 54 6.74 -11.75 -7.35
CA THR A 54 7.29 -11.19 -8.58
C THR A 54 7.17 -9.68 -8.59
N LEU A 55 8.15 -8.98 -9.16
CA LEU A 55 8.18 -7.52 -9.30
C LEU A 55 8.26 -7.16 -10.78
N TYR A 56 7.33 -6.36 -11.24
CA TYR A 56 7.35 -5.71 -12.55
C TYR A 56 7.76 -4.25 -12.34
N TYR A 57 8.79 -3.81 -13.03
CA TYR A 57 9.38 -2.49 -12.83
C TYR A 57 9.69 -1.84 -14.18
N GLY A 58 9.30 -0.60 -14.36
CA GLY A 58 9.53 0.12 -15.60
C GLY A 58 9.18 1.60 -15.53
N ALA A 59 9.37 2.30 -16.66
CA ALA A 59 8.95 3.68 -16.80
C ALA A 59 7.41 3.73 -16.86
N GLY A 60 6.80 4.43 -15.90
CA GLY A 60 5.34 4.66 -15.86
C GLY A 60 4.92 5.96 -16.53
N ALA A 61 5.88 6.82 -16.91
CA ALA A 61 5.64 8.08 -17.58
C ALA A 61 6.80 8.40 -18.53
N GLY A 62 6.52 9.27 -19.52
CA GLY A 62 7.47 9.72 -20.53
C GLY A 62 6.93 9.49 -21.94
N SER A 63 7.19 10.42 -22.86
CA SER A 63 6.67 10.41 -24.22
C SER A 63 7.05 9.14 -24.98
N LEU A 64 8.32 8.73 -24.94
CA LEU A 64 8.79 7.54 -25.63
C LEU A 64 8.24 6.24 -25.03
N ALA A 65 8.18 6.13 -23.69
CA ALA A 65 7.64 4.95 -23.03
C ALA A 65 6.14 4.76 -23.37
N THR A 66 5.37 5.85 -23.33
CA THR A 66 3.94 5.83 -23.70
C THR A 66 3.75 5.52 -25.18
N ALA A 67 4.49 6.17 -26.07
CA ALA A 67 4.42 5.91 -27.50
C ALA A 67 4.76 4.46 -27.85
N SER A 68 5.81 3.90 -27.25
CA SER A 68 6.19 2.49 -27.43
C SER A 68 5.07 1.53 -27.03
N ALA A 69 4.40 1.77 -25.89
CA ALA A 69 3.28 0.93 -25.47
C ALA A 69 2.10 1.01 -26.43
N VAL A 70 1.70 2.22 -26.84
CA VAL A 70 0.58 2.42 -27.80
C VAL A 70 0.88 1.76 -29.15
N VAL A 71 2.09 1.95 -29.68
CA VAL A 71 2.48 1.34 -30.97
C VAL A 71 2.51 -0.18 -30.85
N SER A 72 2.99 -0.72 -29.74
CA SER A 72 2.99 -2.17 -29.49
C SER A 72 1.57 -2.75 -29.53
N ASP A 73 0.61 -2.09 -28.87
CA ASP A 73 -0.79 -2.51 -28.85
C ASP A 73 -1.42 -2.45 -30.27
N ILE A 74 -1.13 -1.39 -31.04
CA ILE A 74 -1.59 -1.27 -32.45
C ILE A 74 -1.04 -2.40 -33.29
N ILE A 75 0.24 -2.72 -33.18
CA ILE A 75 0.88 -3.82 -33.91
C ILE A 75 0.23 -5.15 -33.55
N ASP A 76 -0.01 -5.40 -32.27
CA ASP A 76 -0.61 -6.66 -31.81
C ASP A 76 -2.04 -6.83 -32.34
N ILE A 77 -2.86 -5.78 -32.26
CA ILE A 77 -4.21 -5.76 -32.82
C ILE A 77 -4.17 -6.01 -34.33
N SER A 78 -3.27 -5.33 -35.05
CA SER A 78 -3.15 -5.47 -36.51
C SER A 78 -2.78 -6.89 -36.91
N ARG A 79 -1.89 -7.55 -36.20
CA ARG A 79 -1.53 -8.96 -36.43
C ARG A 79 -2.73 -9.88 -36.21
N GLY A 80 -3.51 -9.65 -35.14
CA GLY A 80 -4.73 -10.42 -34.86
C GLY A 80 -5.78 -10.29 -36.00
N LEU A 81 -5.99 -9.07 -36.50
CA LEU A 81 -6.91 -8.81 -37.59
C LEU A 81 -6.46 -9.45 -38.90
N SER A 82 -5.16 -9.39 -39.24
CA SER A 82 -4.60 -9.93 -40.47
C SER A 82 -4.67 -11.46 -40.53
N GLN A 83 -4.50 -12.13 -39.43
CA GLN A 83 -4.41 -13.60 -39.38
C GLN A 83 -5.78 -14.30 -39.35
N LYS A 84 -6.90 -13.55 -39.23
CA LYS A 84 -8.27 -14.08 -39.03
C LYS A 84 -8.35 -15.11 -37.88
N THR A 85 -7.32 -15.19 -37.06
CA THR A 85 -7.27 -16.07 -35.88
C THR A 85 -7.98 -15.39 -34.71
N LYS A 86 -8.88 -16.09 -34.06
CA LYS A 86 -9.35 -15.67 -32.77
C LYS A 86 -8.10 -15.59 -31.87
N TYR A 87 -7.94 -14.46 -31.15
CA TYR A 87 -6.89 -14.34 -30.12
C TYR A 87 -6.84 -15.60 -29.28
N THR A 88 -5.67 -16.22 -29.22
CA THR A 88 -5.45 -17.47 -28.49
C THR A 88 -5.65 -17.29 -26.99
N VAL A 89 -5.44 -16.06 -26.51
CA VAL A 89 -5.64 -15.68 -25.10
C VAL A 89 -6.77 -14.66 -25.04
N PRO A 90 -7.91 -14.98 -24.43
CA PRO A 90 -9.00 -14.01 -24.24
C PRO A 90 -8.50 -12.80 -23.46
N PHE A 91 -9.10 -11.63 -23.69
CA PHE A 91 -8.89 -10.45 -22.89
C PHE A 91 -9.08 -10.82 -21.41
N LEU A 92 -8.07 -10.53 -20.57
CA LEU A 92 -7.95 -10.96 -19.17
C LEU A 92 -7.77 -12.47 -18.94
N GLY A 93 -7.61 -13.29 -19.97
CA GLY A 93 -7.30 -14.72 -19.84
C GLY A 93 -8.37 -15.64 -19.25
N TYR A 94 -9.53 -15.10 -18.84
CA TYR A 94 -10.62 -15.87 -18.23
C TYR A 94 -11.97 -15.55 -18.85
N LYS A 95 -12.78 -16.59 -19.11
CA LYS A 95 -14.14 -16.43 -19.67
C LYS A 95 -15.15 -15.93 -18.61
N ASP A 96 -14.95 -16.23 -17.34
CA ASP A 96 -15.84 -15.89 -16.23
C ASP A 96 -15.15 -15.05 -15.17
N ILE A 97 -15.08 -13.75 -15.42
CA ILE A 97 -14.67 -12.77 -14.39
C ILE A 97 -15.88 -12.36 -13.51
N ALA A 98 -17.08 -12.76 -13.93
CA ALA A 98 -18.38 -12.30 -13.38
C ALA A 98 -18.83 -13.00 -12.10
N SER A 99 -18.00 -13.76 -11.38
CA SER A 99 -18.37 -14.09 -10.01
C SER A 99 -18.34 -12.79 -9.19
N LYS A 100 -19.51 -12.33 -8.75
CA LYS A 100 -19.66 -11.19 -7.81
C LYS A 100 -18.85 -11.48 -6.55
N LYS A 101 -17.57 -11.11 -6.56
CA LYS A 101 -16.75 -11.21 -5.35
C LYS A 101 -17.09 -10.03 -4.47
N ASN A 102 -17.39 -10.29 -3.20
CA ASN A 102 -17.61 -9.24 -2.23
C ASN A 102 -16.33 -8.43 -2.06
N ILE A 103 -16.44 -7.10 -2.16
CA ILE A 103 -15.37 -6.18 -1.80
C ILE A 103 -15.51 -5.91 -0.31
N SER A 104 -14.43 -6.09 0.44
CA SER A 104 -14.39 -5.82 1.88
C SER A 104 -14.63 -4.34 2.14
N LYS A 105 -15.43 -4.01 3.16
CA LYS A 105 -15.57 -2.63 3.61
C LYS A 105 -14.25 -2.14 4.21
N ILE A 106 -13.96 -0.85 4.08
CA ILE A 106 -12.75 -0.24 4.64
C ILE A 106 -12.72 -0.44 6.16
N SER A 107 -13.86 -0.27 6.84
CA SER A 107 -14.00 -0.50 8.29
C SER A 107 -13.55 -1.87 8.79
N ASP A 108 -13.54 -2.87 7.92
CA ASP A 108 -13.18 -4.26 8.26
C ASP A 108 -11.74 -4.61 7.88
N ILE A 109 -10.98 -3.64 7.37
CA ILE A 109 -9.59 -3.82 7.01
C ILE A 109 -8.73 -3.82 8.27
N GLU A 110 -7.87 -4.82 8.37
CA GLU A 110 -6.89 -4.94 9.43
C GLU A 110 -5.50 -4.56 8.91
N THR A 111 -4.90 -3.51 9.48
CA THR A 111 -3.56 -3.05 9.11
C THR A 111 -2.84 -2.41 10.29
N ARG A 112 -1.57 -2.05 10.10
CA ARG A 112 -0.79 -1.26 11.06
C ARG A 112 -0.93 0.21 10.73
N TYR A 113 -0.92 1.06 11.75
CA TYR A 113 -1.02 2.51 11.60
C TYR A 113 0.24 3.19 12.09
N TYR A 114 0.64 4.20 11.35
CA TYR A 114 1.62 5.18 11.75
C TYR A 114 0.89 6.45 12.20
N LEU A 115 1.17 6.89 13.39
CA LEU A 115 0.58 8.08 13.97
C LEU A 115 1.69 9.03 14.39
N ARG A 116 1.55 10.30 14.04
CA ARG A 116 2.42 11.37 14.50
C ARG A 116 1.57 12.40 15.25
N ILE A 117 1.73 12.43 16.55
CA ILE A 117 0.92 13.25 17.45
C ILE A 117 1.81 14.37 18.00
N LYS A 118 1.38 15.60 17.89
CA LYS A 118 2.02 16.74 18.58
C LYS A 118 1.40 16.87 19.96
N VAL A 119 2.20 16.83 20.99
CA VAL A 119 1.77 16.91 22.38
C VAL A 119 2.61 17.90 23.15
N THR A 120 2.03 18.49 24.21
CA THR A 120 2.78 19.29 25.15
C THR A 120 3.79 18.42 25.89
N ASN A 121 5.03 18.87 26.01
CA ASN A 121 6.08 18.14 26.73
C ASN A 121 5.86 18.25 28.24
N LYS A 122 4.99 17.39 28.80
CA LYS A 122 4.67 17.34 30.23
C LYS A 122 4.64 15.89 30.71
N PRO A 123 5.04 15.63 31.96
CA PRO A 123 4.83 14.32 32.58
C PRO A 123 3.37 13.88 32.50
N GLY A 124 3.14 12.58 32.23
CA GLY A 124 1.81 11.98 32.19
C GLY A 124 1.16 11.94 30.80
N VAL A 125 1.53 12.78 29.83
CA VAL A 125 0.91 12.82 28.50
C VAL A 125 1.02 11.48 27.78
N LEU A 126 2.16 10.82 27.85
CA LEU A 126 2.32 9.50 27.22
C LEU A 126 1.43 8.44 27.91
N ALA A 127 1.26 8.52 29.21
CA ALA A 127 0.36 7.63 29.94
C ALA A 127 -1.11 7.81 29.51
N ASP A 128 -1.55 9.05 29.28
CA ASP A 128 -2.89 9.34 28.81
C ASP A 128 -3.12 8.80 27.39
N ILE A 129 -2.15 8.98 26.49
CA ILE A 129 -2.20 8.42 25.14
C ILE A 129 -2.31 6.89 25.20
N THR A 130 -1.41 6.22 25.92
CA THR A 130 -1.41 4.75 26.01
C THR A 130 -2.68 4.21 26.65
N LYS A 131 -3.28 4.94 27.60
CA LYS A 131 -4.57 4.61 28.20
C LYS A 131 -5.72 4.64 27.19
N ILE A 132 -5.72 5.63 26.27
CA ILE A 132 -6.72 5.71 25.17
C ILE A 132 -6.57 4.49 24.26
N PHE A 133 -5.34 4.16 23.84
CA PHE A 133 -5.07 2.98 23.00
C PHE A 133 -5.52 1.69 23.70
N GLY A 134 -5.22 1.54 24.99
CA GLY A 134 -5.67 0.38 25.77
C GLY A 134 -7.18 0.24 25.83
N LYS A 135 -7.92 1.34 26.02
CA LYS A 135 -9.40 1.34 26.01
C LYS A 135 -9.99 0.90 24.65
N LYS A 136 -9.31 1.23 23.55
CA LYS A 136 -9.70 0.84 22.20
C LYS A 136 -9.15 -0.54 21.80
N SER A 137 -8.47 -1.25 22.71
CA SER A 137 -7.78 -2.54 22.44
C SER A 137 -6.76 -2.45 21.30
N ILE A 138 -6.07 -1.32 21.19
CA ILE A 138 -5.02 -1.08 20.22
C ILE A 138 -3.67 -1.32 20.87
N SER A 139 -2.92 -2.31 20.37
CA SER A 139 -1.56 -2.61 20.82
C SER A 139 -0.55 -1.77 20.06
N ILE A 140 0.44 -1.22 20.78
CA ILE A 140 1.50 -0.38 20.22
C ILE A 140 2.73 -1.27 19.98
N GLU A 141 3.27 -1.21 18.77
CA GLU A 141 4.49 -1.93 18.36
C GLU A 141 5.74 -1.12 18.71
N SER A 142 5.71 0.19 18.45
CA SER A 142 6.83 1.07 18.76
C SER A 142 6.37 2.49 19.05
N ILE A 143 7.13 3.16 19.92
CA ILE A 143 6.98 4.58 20.26
C ILE A 143 8.34 5.23 20.09
N LEU A 144 8.38 6.37 19.44
CA LEU A 144 9.57 7.22 19.34
C LEU A 144 9.18 8.65 19.70
N GLN A 145 9.78 9.16 20.74
CA GLN A 145 9.74 10.58 21.09
C GLN A 145 11.13 11.15 20.85
N LYS A 146 11.22 12.18 20.04
CA LYS A 146 12.45 12.95 19.86
C LYS A 146 12.40 14.17 20.73
N GLU A 147 13.48 14.43 21.41
CA GLU A 147 13.75 15.74 21.95
C GLU A 147 14.04 16.69 20.80
N ASP A 148 13.14 17.59 20.49
CA ASP A 148 13.46 18.85 19.83
C ASP A 148 13.94 19.80 20.95
N SER A 149 14.81 20.75 20.66
CA SER A 149 15.48 21.66 21.58
C SER A 149 14.69 21.99 22.85
N GLU A 150 15.35 22.16 24.01
CA GLU A 150 14.78 22.45 25.34
C GLU A 150 13.71 23.59 25.41
N LYS A 151 13.46 24.27 24.29
CA LYS A 151 12.51 25.40 24.15
C LYS A 151 11.17 25.05 23.54
N ASP A 152 10.98 23.83 23.01
CA ASP A 152 9.73 23.48 22.34
C ASP A 152 8.66 23.03 23.33
N VAL A 153 7.62 23.84 23.44
CA VAL A 153 6.42 23.54 24.24
C VAL A 153 5.69 22.29 23.74
N ASN A 154 5.83 21.96 22.46
CA ASN A 154 5.18 20.82 21.82
C ASN A 154 6.20 19.90 21.17
N VAL A 155 6.17 18.63 21.52
CA VAL A 155 7.05 17.59 20.98
C VAL A 155 6.25 16.59 20.14
N PRO A 156 6.80 16.09 19.02
CA PRO A 156 6.17 15.03 18.26
C PRO A 156 6.42 13.67 18.89
N ILE A 157 5.35 12.90 19.11
CA ILE A 157 5.41 11.48 19.41
C ILE A 157 5.04 10.71 18.15
N VAL A 158 5.88 9.77 17.76
CA VAL A 158 5.62 8.84 16.66
C VAL A 158 5.26 7.48 17.24
N LEU A 159 4.15 6.94 16.80
CA LEU A 159 3.62 5.65 17.22
C LEU A 159 3.42 4.75 16.01
N VAL A 160 3.76 3.48 16.14
CA VAL A 160 3.39 2.42 15.18
C VAL A 160 2.58 1.38 15.94
N THR A 161 1.40 1.05 15.43
CA THR A 161 0.53 0.06 16.07
C THR A 161 0.83 -1.35 15.53
N HIS A 162 0.51 -2.38 16.31
CA HIS A 162 0.26 -3.69 15.74
C HIS A 162 -0.95 -3.64 14.80
N LYS A 163 -1.27 -4.77 14.15
CA LYS A 163 -2.46 -4.84 13.30
C LYS A 163 -3.71 -4.54 14.12
N VAL A 164 -4.53 -3.65 13.64
CA VAL A 164 -5.81 -3.25 14.20
C VAL A 164 -6.82 -3.05 13.10
N ILE A 165 -8.08 -3.32 13.40
CA ILE A 165 -9.19 -3.11 12.46
C ILE A 165 -9.48 -1.62 12.37
N GLU A 166 -9.70 -1.10 11.16
CA GLU A 166 -9.91 0.33 10.86
C GLU A 166 -10.92 0.99 11.80
N LYS A 167 -12.10 0.37 11.98
CA LYS A 167 -13.17 0.89 12.86
C LYS A 167 -12.76 1.11 14.33
N ASN A 168 -11.63 0.58 14.77
CA ASN A 168 -11.17 0.76 16.15
C ASN A 168 -10.19 1.95 16.27
N ILE A 169 -9.67 2.43 15.13
CA ILE A 169 -8.76 3.58 15.07
C ILE A 169 -9.54 4.91 14.98
N ASP A 170 -10.74 4.89 14.40
CA ASP A 170 -11.68 6.01 14.39
C ASP A 170 -12.28 6.22 15.79
#